data_990aca7275d81450bf9e9b0e76328c9c
#
_entry.id   990aca7275d81450bf9e9b0e76328c9c
#
_cell.length_a   1.000
_cell.length_b   1.000
_cell.length_c   1.000
_cell.angle_alpha   90.00
_cell.angle_beta   90.00
_cell.angle_gamma   90.00
#
_symmetry.space_group_name_H-M   'P 1'
#
loop_
_entity.id
_entity.type
_entity.pdbx_description
1 polymer ?
#
loop_
_entity_poly.entity_id
_entity_poly.type
_entity_poly.pdbx_seq_one_letter_code
_entity_poly.pdbx_strand_id
1 'polypeptide(L)'
;MVVQSALDHISNETIDYLASPEIREILVYAALLHDVGKAFTTKKGEDGLYHASNHAIKSAEIAKDLLVKLEVDKHLHTAIISLVRWHMQPMYILEQTNPEKAILKLANNLNEVNVELLILLKQCDCEGSIYDKDDHRDEILQKVREIYYDKITYKRGETVKITKLSDNDTCSYVPGHHPNGINTGYEKIGRLIEPITKGHRVYLGLGFSTSPVVEIVSKNYFKTRNSVYEITEVCKTTEK
;
A
#
# COMPACT_ATOMS: atom_id res chain seq x y z
N MET A 1 -17.50 15.40 -0.33
CA MET A 1 -17.48 14.66 -1.59
C MET A 1 -16.45 13.52 -1.54
N VAL A 2 -15.16 13.75 -1.25
CA VAL A 2 -14.15 12.66 -1.17
C VAL A 2 -14.50 11.56 -0.16
N VAL A 3 -14.93 11.94 1.06
CA VAL A 3 -15.40 10.95 2.06
C VAL A 3 -16.65 10.20 1.58
N GLN A 4 -17.57 10.85 0.87
CA GLN A 4 -18.74 10.17 0.30
C GLN A 4 -18.32 9.15 -0.75
N SER A 5 -17.40 9.51 -1.65
CA SER A 5 -16.85 8.57 -2.63
C SER A 5 -16.18 7.38 -1.94
N ALA A 6 -15.39 7.58 -0.88
CA ALA A 6 -14.82 6.49 -0.10
C ALA A 6 -15.89 5.56 0.51
N LEU A 7 -16.99 6.10 1.03
CA LEU A 7 -18.11 5.33 1.55
C LEU A 7 -18.84 4.55 0.45
N ASP A 8 -18.98 5.12 -0.74
CA ASP A 8 -19.60 4.45 -1.89
C ASP A 8 -18.74 3.27 -2.36
N HIS A 9 -17.42 3.44 -2.43
CA HIS A 9 -16.50 2.32 -2.72
C HIS A 9 -16.55 1.23 -1.66
N ILE A 10 -16.62 1.58 -0.38
CA ILE A 10 -16.78 0.63 0.73
C ILE A 10 -18.09 -0.13 0.60
N SER A 11 -19.20 0.54 0.31
CA SER A 11 -20.53 -0.07 0.19
C SER A 11 -20.63 -1.02 -1.00
N ASN A 12 -19.91 -0.72 -2.08
CA ASN A 12 -19.88 -1.53 -3.29
C ASN A 12 -18.77 -2.59 -3.28
N GLU A 13 -17.94 -2.66 -2.22
CA GLU A 13 -16.81 -3.59 -2.08
C GLU A 13 -15.94 -3.64 -3.35
N THR A 14 -15.61 -2.48 -3.92
CA THR A 14 -14.92 -2.34 -5.21
C THR A 14 -13.56 -3.02 -5.28
N ILE A 15 -12.96 -3.28 -4.12
CA ILE A 15 -11.73 -4.09 -3.98
C ILE A 15 -11.88 -5.06 -2.81
N ASP A 16 -11.46 -6.30 -3.01
CA ASP A 16 -11.67 -7.43 -2.10
C ASP A 16 -11.32 -7.17 -0.63
N TYR A 17 -10.24 -6.41 -0.36
CA TYR A 17 -9.81 -6.20 1.02
C TYR A 17 -10.57 -5.06 1.74
N LEU A 18 -11.49 -4.34 1.08
CA LEU A 18 -12.46 -3.48 1.74
C LEU A 18 -13.47 -4.28 2.60
N ALA A 19 -13.46 -5.60 2.53
CA ALA A 19 -14.19 -6.44 3.48
C ALA A 19 -13.67 -6.27 4.93
N SER A 20 -12.40 -5.87 5.13
CA SER A 20 -11.84 -5.60 6.47
C SER A 20 -12.39 -4.31 7.06
N PRO A 21 -12.99 -4.34 8.27
CA PRO A 21 -13.43 -3.13 8.97
C PRO A 21 -12.30 -2.11 9.20
N GLU A 22 -11.10 -2.58 9.55
CA GLU A 22 -9.93 -1.73 9.77
C GLU A 22 -9.51 -0.98 8.50
N ILE A 23 -9.51 -1.65 7.34
CA ILE A 23 -9.18 -1.01 6.06
C ILE A 23 -10.21 0.05 5.68
N ARG A 24 -11.50 -0.21 5.96
CA ARG A 24 -12.59 0.77 5.75
C ARG A 24 -12.36 2.02 6.61
N GLU A 25 -12.03 1.83 7.87
CA GLU A 25 -11.76 2.92 8.81
C GLU A 25 -10.53 3.73 8.38
N ILE A 26 -9.43 3.06 8.00
CA ILE A 26 -8.22 3.70 7.46
C ILE A 26 -8.56 4.56 6.24
N LEU A 27 -9.33 4.05 5.28
CA LEU A 27 -9.70 4.78 4.07
C LEU A 27 -10.54 6.02 4.39
N VAL A 28 -11.54 5.90 5.27
CA VAL A 28 -12.42 7.02 5.66
C VAL A 28 -11.62 8.13 6.35
N TYR A 29 -10.77 7.81 7.32
CA TYR A 29 -9.93 8.82 7.97
C TYR A 29 -8.91 9.43 7.03
N ALA A 30 -8.31 8.64 6.13
CA ALA A 30 -7.41 9.17 5.13
C ALA A 30 -8.13 10.13 4.18
N ALA A 31 -9.34 9.79 3.71
CA ALA A 31 -10.17 10.65 2.87
C ALA A 31 -10.59 11.95 3.59
N LEU A 32 -10.83 11.88 4.90
CA LEU A 32 -11.15 13.07 5.72
C LEU A 32 -9.94 14.00 5.88
N LEU A 33 -8.74 13.45 6.03
CA LEU A 33 -7.56 14.19 6.48
C LEU A 33 -6.56 14.53 5.37
N HIS A 34 -6.69 13.96 4.15
CA HIS A 34 -5.64 14.06 3.10
C HIS A 34 -5.30 15.51 2.74
N ASP A 35 -6.26 16.41 2.78
CA ASP A 35 -6.17 17.79 2.30
C ASP A 35 -6.20 18.86 3.39
N VAL A 36 -6.26 18.49 4.69
CA VAL A 36 -6.33 19.46 5.80
C VAL A 36 -5.16 20.44 5.82
N GLY A 37 -4.01 20.07 5.27
CA GLY A 37 -2.82 20.91 5.12
C GLY A 37 -3.00 22.07 4.14
N LYS A 38 -3.96 22.01 3.21
CA LYS A 38 -4.21 23.08 2.23
C LYS A 38 -4.56 24.40 2.91
N ALA A 39 -5.26 24.37 4.05
CA ALA A 39 -5.57 25.57 4.82
C ALA A 39 -4.34 26.37 5.27
N PHE A 40 -3.16 25.72 5.37
CA PHE A 40 -1.91 26.31 5.85
C PHE A 40 -0.87 26.53 4.75
N THR A 41 -1.04 25.88 3.60
CA THR A 41 -0.04 25.88 2.53
C THR A 41 -0.48 26.61 1.27
N THR A 42 -1.79 26.94 1.16
CA THR A 42 -2.33 27.63 -0.01
C THR A 42 -1.80 29.07 -0.09
N LYS A 43 -1.17 29.42 -1.22
CA LYS A 43 -0.67 30.76 -1.51
C LYS A 43 -1.02 31.13 -2.93
N LYS A 44 -1.21 32.43 -3.19
CA LYS A 44 -1.37 32.96 -4.54
C LYS A 44 0.00 32.99 -5.22
N GLY A 45 0.12 32.32 -6.36
CA GLY A 45 1.33 32.31 -7.20
C GLY A 45 1.47 33.56 -8.05
N GLU A 46 2.61 33.69 -8.73
CA GLU A 46 2.89 34.79 -9.69
C GLU A 46 1.98 34.71 -10.93
N ASP A 47 1.47 33.51 -11.24
CA ASP A 47 0.47 33.23 -12.28
C ASP A 47 -0.94 33.69 -11.91
N GLY A 48 -1.12 34.22 -10.68
CA GLY A 48 -2.40 34.67 -10.15
C GLY A 48 -3.31 33.55 -9.63
N LEU A 49 -2.89 32.28 -9.75
CA LEU A 49 -3.63 31.09 -9.25
C LEU A 49 -3.24 30.76 -7.82
N TYR A 50 -4.09 30.00 -7.13
CA TYR A 50 -3.80 29.49 -5.80
C TYR A 50 -3.17 28.11 -5.85
N HIS A 51 -2.02 27.94 -5.23
CA HIS A 51 -1.27 26.69 -5.14
C HIS A 51 -1.11 26.27 -3.68
N ALA A 52 -1.24 24.97 -3.42
CA ALA A 52 -1.06 24.38 -2.10
C ALA A 52 0.16 23.45 -2.10
N SER A 53 1.36 24.02 -2.35
CA SER A 53 2.60 23.24 -2.38
C SER A 53 2.87 22.55 -1.05
N ASN A 54 3.31 21.28 -1.10
CA ASN A 54 3.64 20.47 0.08
C ASN A 54 2.45 20.23 1.04
N HIS A 55 1.19 20.45 0.61
CA HIS A 55 0.04 20.20 1.48
C HIS A 55 -0.03 18.76 2.00
N ALA A 56 0.37 17.74 1.23
CA ALA A 56 0.36 16.36 1.66
C ALA A 56 1.28 16.10 2.87
N ILE A 57 2.47 16.77 2.91
CA ILE A 57 3.37 16.72 4.06
C ILE A 57 2.69 17.38 5.27
N LYS A 58 2.16 18.58 5.06
CA LYS A 58 1.48 19.35 6.11
C LYS A 58 0.24 18.65 6.63
N SER A 59 -0.55 18.02 5.73
CA SER A 59 -1.70 17.19 6.12
C SER A 59 -1.28 16.03 7.01
N ALA A 60 -0.20 15.33 6.68
CA ALA A 60 0.29 14.21 7.48
C ALA A 60 0.79 14.66 8.88
N GLU A 61 1.40 15.85 9.00
CA GLU A 61 1.76 16.43 10.30
C GLU A 61 0.51 16.72 11.15
N ILE A 62 -0.47 17.38 10.56
CA ILE A 62 -1.74 17.74 11.25
C ILE A 62 -2.53 16.48 11.61
N ALA A 63 -2.57 15.47 10.71
CA ALA A 63 -3.28 14.23 10.93
C ALA A 63 -2.82 13.51 12.22
N LYS A 64 -1.52 13.54 12.55
CA LYS A 64 -1.00 12.95 13.80
C LYS A 64 -1.72 13.48 15.04
N ASP A 65 -1.90 14.79 15.13
CA ASP A 65 -2.53 15.42 16.28
C ASP A 65 -4.06 15.23 16.25
N LEU A 66 -4.66 15.25 15.05
CA LEU A 66 -6.10 15.08 14.89
C LEU A 66 -6.54 13.65 15.21
N LEU A 67 -5.80 12.62 14.81
CA LEU A 67 -6.11 11.23 15.12
C LEU A 67 -6.14 10.97 16.63
N VAL A 68 -5.24 11.59 17.38
CA VAL A 68 -5.24 11.52 18.86
C VAL A 68 -6.47 12.22 19.43
N LYS A 69 -6.80 13.40 18.94
CA LYS A 69 -7.97 14.17 19.43
C LYS A 69 -9.31 13.52 19.07
N LEU A 70 -9.37 12.79 17.96
CA LEU A 70 -10.55 12.04 17.51
C LEU A 70 -10.62 10.66 18.16
N GLU A 71 -9.69 10.34 19.07
CA GLU A 71 -9.61 9.06 19.78
C GLU A 71 -9.56 7.84 18.84
N VAL A 72 -8.98 8.01 17.64
CA VAL A 72 -8.78 6.91 16.69
C VAL A 72 -7.79 5.91 17.27
N ASP A 73 -8.04 4.62 17.06
CA ASP A 73 -7.19 3.57 17.60
C ASP A 73 -5.74 3.71 17.07
N LYS A 74 -4.77 3.68 17.98
CA LYS A 74 -3.36 3.94 17.69
C LYS A 74 -2.77 2.99 16.65
N HIS A 75 -3.27 1.77 16.56
CA HIS A 75 -2.75 0.80 15.56
C HIS A 75 -3.08 1.22 14.12
N LEU A 76 -4.09 2.08 13.89
CA LEU A 76 -4.44 2.60 12.56
C LEU A 76 -3.65 3.86 12.17
N HIS A 77 -3.01 4.54 13.13
CA HIS A 77 -2.39 5.84 12.89
C HIS A 77 -1.32 5.79 11.81
N THR A 78 -0.42 4.80 11.85
CA THR A 78 0.67 4.67 10.87
C THR A 78 0.13 4.53 9.45
N ALA A 79 -0.88 3.69 9.27
CA ALA A 79 -1.55 3.45 7.99
C ALA A 79 -2.22 4.72 7.45
N ILE A 80 -3.03 5.40 8.28
CA ILE A 80 -3.74 6.62 7.90
C ILE A 80 -2.75 7.73 7.53
N ILE A 81 -1.74 7.99 8.37
CA ILE A 81 -0.73 9.02 8.13
C ILE A 81 0.06 8.71 6.85
N SER A 82 0.35 7.44 6.59
CA SER A 82 1.05 7.00 5.38
C SER A 82 0.23 7.32 4.12
N LEU A 83 -1.06 7.00 4.10
CA LEU A 83 -1.95 7.35 2.98
C LEU A 83 -2.03 8.86 2.77
N VAL A 84 -2.26 9.63 3.85
CA VAL A 84 -2.33 11.11 3.80
C VAL A 84 -1.03 11.70 3.24
N ARG A 85 0.13 11.17 3.68
CA ARG A 85 1.46 11.67 3.26
C ARG A 85 1.72 11.46 1.78
N TRP A 86 1.27 10.36 1.22
CA TRP A 86 1.62 9.92 -0.12
C TRP A 86 0.47 10.03 -1.15
N HIS A 87 -0.71 10.59 -0.77
CA HIS A 87 -1.92 10.58 -1.61
C HIS A 87 -1.75 11.21 -2.99
N MET A 88 -0.80 12.13 -3.16
CA MET A 88 -0.53 12.78 -4.45
C MET A 88 0.35 11.91 -5.37
N GLN A 89 1.13 10.96 -4.82
CA GLN A 89 2.16 10.26 -5.58
C GLN A 89 1.65 9.42 -6.76
N PRO A 90 0.49 8.74 -6.69
CA PRO A 90 0.01 7.94 -7.82
C PRO A 90 -0.08 8.73 -9.14
N MET A 91 -0.43 10.01 -9.08
CA MET A 91 -0.57 10.85 -10.29
C MET A 91 0.75 11.15 -10.99
N TYR A 92 1.87 11.11 -10.27
CA TYR A 92 3.20 11.48 -10.81
C TYR A 92 4.07 10.28 -11.17
N ILE A 93 3.56 9.06 -10.99
CA ILE A 93 4.34 7.83 -11.25
C ILE A 93 4.72 7.72 -12.72
N LEU A 94 3.77 7.94 -13.63
CA LEU A 94 4.01 7.77 -15.07
C LEU A 94 4.91 8.87 -15.66
N GLU A 95 5.09 10.00 -14.99
CA GLU A 95 5.99 11.09 -15.36
C GLU A 95 7.46 10.78 -15.01
N GLN A 96 7.70 9.76 -14.17
CA GLN A 96 9.04 9.38 -13.76
C GLN A 96 9.79 8.67 -14.91
N THR A 97 11.09 8.85 -14.97
CA THR A 97 11.96 8.17 -15.96
C THR A 97 11.83 6.64 -15.89
N ASN A 98 11.56 6.09 -14.72
CA ASN A 98 11.34 4.66 -14.51
C ASN A 98 10.13 4.45 -13.57
N PRO A 99 8.92 4.31 -14.10
CA PRO A 99 7.70 4.10 -13.32
C PRO A 99 7.74 2.87 -12.40
N GLU A 100 8.33 1.75 -12.84
CA GLU A 100 8.46 0.54 -12.03
C GLU A 100 9.29 0.80 -10.76
N LYS A 101 10.43 1.46 -10.91
CA LYS A 101 11.28 1.84 -9.78
C LYS A 101 10.58 2.85 -8.86
N ALA A 102 9.81 3.77 -9.44
CA ALA A 102 9.03 4.75 -8.65
C ALA A 102 7.95 4.07 -7.82
N ILE A 103 7.20 3.11 -8.38
CA ILE A 103 6.18 2.34 -7.64
C ILE A 103 6.84 1.46 -6.57
N LEU A 104 7.96 0.80 -6.87
CA LEU A 104 8.69 0.01 -5.87
C LEU A 104 9.13 0.88 -4.69
N LYS A 105 9.66 2.07 -4.97
CA LYS A 105 10.02 3.04 -3.94
C LYS A 105 8.81 3.49 -3.13
N LEU A 106 7.67 3.74 -3.81
CA LEU A 106 6.43 4.12 -3.16
C LEU A 106 5.93 2.99 -2.24
N ALA A 107 5.89 1.74 -2.71
CA ALA A 107 5.51 0.58 -1.90
C ALA A 107 6.38 0.42 -0.64
N ASN A 108 7.69 0.72 -0.74
CA ASN A 108 8.59 0.71 0.42
C ASN A 108 8.46 1.95 1.33
N ASN A 109 7.94 3.06 0.84
CA ASN A 109 7.67 4.25 1.64
C ASN A 109 6.34 4.18 2.39
N LEU A 110 5.38 3.42 1.86
CA LEU A 110 4.13 3.12 2.55
C LEU A 110 4.40 2.19 3.74
N ASN A 111 3.76 2.46 4.88
CA ASN A 111 3.83 1.62 6.07
C ASN A 111 2.43 1.17 6.44
N GLU A 112 2.26 -0.14 6.61
CA GLU A 112 1.01 -0.82 6.99
C GLU A 112 -0.16 -0.63 6.01
N VAL A 113 0.12 -0.11 4.81
CA VAL A 113 -0.83 0.00 3.70
C VAL A 113 -0.12 -0.31 2.38
N ASN A 114 -0.87 -0.82 1.42
CA ASN A 114 -0.37 -1.13 0.09
C ASN A 114 -0.69 -0.01 -0.93
N VAL A 115 -0.09 -0.13 -2.11
CA VAL A 115 -0.27 0.86 -3.18
C VAL A 115 -1.72 0.87 -3.70
N GLU A 116 -2.43 -0.26 -3.68
CA GLU A 116 -3.82 -0.34 -4.12
C GLU A 116 -4.75 0.55 -3.30
N LEU A 117 -4.60 0.55 -1.96
CA LEU A 117 -5.40 1.42 -1.10
C LEU A 117 -5.08 2.91 -1.32
N LEU A 118 -3.80 3.22 -1.62
CA LEU A 118 -3.41 4.58 -1.98
C LEU A 118 -4.00 5.02 -3.32
N ILE A 119 -4.03 4.13 -4.33
CA ILE A 119 -4.69 4.39 -5.62
C ILE A 119 -6.17 4.64 -5.40
N LEU A 120 -6.84 3.84 -4.57
CA LEU A 120 -8.25 4.02 -4.26
C LEU A 120 -8.52 5.35 -3.56
N LEU A 121 -7.70 5.74 -2.57
CA LEU A 121 -7.82 7.07 -1.95
C LEU A 121 -7.70 8.19 -2.98
N LYS A 122 -6.74 8.06 -3.92
CA LYS A 122 -6.58 9.07 -4.99
C LYS A 122 -7.75 9.06 -5.95
N GLN A 123 -8.34 7.91 -6.28
CA GLN A 123 -9.56 7.81 -7.06
C GLN A 123 -10.72 8.53 -6.36
N CYS A 124 -10.93 8.30 -5.06
CA CYS A 124 -11.93 9.02 -4.27
C CYS A 124 -11.72 10.53 -4.30
N ASP A 125 -10.46 11.00 -4.24
CA ASP A 125 -10.13 12.43 -4.33
C ASP A 125 -10.49 12.98 -5.72
N CYS A 126 -10.21 12.26 -6.80
CA CYS A 126 -10.60 12.64 -8.15
C CYS A 126 -12.13 12.72 -8.32
N GLU A 127 -12.86 11.71 -7.88
CA GLU A 127 -14.33 11.65 -7.93
C GLU A 127 -15.00 12.71 -7.05
N GLY A 128 -14.38 13.02 -5.92
CA GLY A 128 -14.86 14.07 -5.00
C GLY A 128 -14.53 15.49 -5.44
N SER A 129 -13.74 15.68 -6.48
CA SER A 129 -13.34 16.98 -6.99
C SER A 129 -14.26 17.46 -8.13
N ILE A 130 -14.44 18.78 -8.25
CA ILE A 130 -15.17 19.39 -9.37
C ILE A 130 -14.14 19.62 -10.50
N TYR A 131 -13.82 18.57 -11.25
CA TYR A 131 -12.96 18.67 -12.42
C TYR A 131 -13.69 18.22 -13.68
N ASP A 132 -13.18 18.64 -14.83
CA ASP A 132 -13.74 18.28 -16.12
C ASP A 132 -13.60 16.75 -16.35
N LYS A 133 -14.63 16.13 -16.93
CA LYS A 133 -14.66 14.66 -17.17
C LYS A 133 -13.65 14.17 -18.23
N ASP A 134 -13.05 15.08 -18.99
CA ASP A 134 -12.01 14.78 -19.99
C ASP A 134 -10.61 14.61 -19.39
N ASP A 135 -10.52 14.52 -18.07
CA ASP A 135 -9.29 14.37 -17.33
C ASP A 135 -8.88 12.89 -17.28
N HIS A 136 -7.79 12.55 -17.94
CA HIS A 136 -7.23 11.19 -18.03
C HIS A 136 -6.76 10.58 -16.69
N ARG A 137 -7.22 11.09 -15.55
CA ARG A 137 -6.78 10.63 -14.21
C ARG A 137 -7.10 9.16 -13.96
N ASP A 138 -8.29 8.71 -14.35
CA ASP A 138 -8.67 7.31 -14.19
C ASP A 138 -7.76 6.37 -15.00
N GLU A 139 -7.41 6.78 -16.22
CA GLU A 139 -6.46 6.02 -17.06
C GLU A 139 -5.07 5.97 -16.43
N ILE A 140 -4.60 7.08 -15.83
CA ILE A 140 -3.32 7.12 -15.11
C ILE A 140 -3.35 6.16 -13.94
N LEU A 141 -4.38 6.23 -13.10
CA LEU A 141 -4.52 5.36 -11.92
C LEU A 141 -4.61 3.88 -12.32
N GLN A 142 -5.34 3.57 -13.41
CA GLN A 142 -5.42 2.22 -13.94
C GLN A 142 -4.06 1.70 -14.41
N LYS A 143 -3.28 2.50 -15.16
CA LYS A 143 -1.91 2.13 -15.58
C LYS A 143 -0.98 1.92 -14.40
N VAL A 144 -1.06 2.77 -13.38
CA VAL A 144 -0.26 2.61 -12.14
C VAL A 144 -0.61 1.30 -11.44
N ARG A 145 -1.90 0.93 -11.37
CA ARG A 145 -2.38 -0.34 -10.81
C ARG A 145 -1.85 -1.53 -11.60
N GLU A 146 -1.87 -1.46 -12.93
CA GLU A 146 -1.34 -2.52 -13.82
C GLU A 146 0.16 -2.75 -13.57
N ILE A 147 0.98 -1.67 -13.54
CA ILE A 147 2.41 -1.79 -13.26
C ILE A 147 2.64 -2.37 -11.86
N TYR A 148 1.86 -1.95 -10.86
CA TYR A 148 1.99 -2.45 -9.49
C TYR A 148 1.84 -3.96 -9.42
N TYR A 149 0.78 -4.53 -10.01
CA TYR A 149 0.53 -5.96 -10.00
C TYR A 149 1.41 -6.75 -10.97
N ASP A 150 1.81 -6.16 -12.10
CA ASP A 150 2.69 -6.85 -13.04
C ASP A 150 4.16 -6.91 -12.55
N LYS A 151 4.65 -5.83 -11.95
CA LYS A 151 6.09 -5.66 -11.66
C LYS A 151 6.48 -5.70 -10.19
N ILE A 152 5.55 -5.44 -9.26
CA ILE A 152 5.93 -5.20 -7.86
C ILE A 152 5.37 -6.24 -6.90
N THR A 153 4.17 -6.78 -7.13
CA THR A 153 3.53 -7.72 -6.20
C THR A 153 2.63 -8.73 -6.92
N TYR A 154 2.14 -9.67 -6.16
CA TYR A 154 1.12 -10.64 -6.57
C TYR A 154 -0.24 -10.21 -6.03
N LYS A 155 -1.32 -10.56 -6.74
CA LYS A 155 -2.69 -10.27 -6.30
C LYS A 155 -3.10 -11.21 -5.17
N ARG A 156 -4.04 -10.74 -4.36
CA ARG A 156 -4.74 -11.59 -3.39
C ARG A 156 -5.35 -12.81 -4.09
N GLY A 157 -5.22 -13.98 -3.48
CA GLY A 157 -5.76 -15.23 -3.99
C GLY A 157 -4.90 -15.94 -5.03
N GLU A 158 -3.83 -15.33 -5.55
CA GLU A 158 -2.86 -16.02 -6.42
C GLU A 158 -2.15 -17.14 -5.66
N THR A 159 -1.95 -18.27 -6.34
CA THR A 159 -1.19 -19.38 -5.78
C THR A 159 0.28 -19.14 -6.02
N VAL A 160 1.03 -19.03 -4.95
CA VAL A 160 2.46 -18.73 -4.99
C VAL A 160 3.26 -19.77 -4.20
N LYS A 161 4.52 -19.92 -4.58
CA LYS A 161 5.53 -20.64 -3.80
C LYS A 161 6.44 -19.62 -3.14
N ILE A 162 6.63 -19.73 -1.84
CA ILE A 162 7.62 -18.98 -1.08
C ILE A 162 8.75 -19.91 -0.69
N THR A 163 9.98 -19.47 -0.93
CA THR A 163 11.22 -20.16 -0.54
C THR A 163 12.02 -19.26 0.38
N LYS A 164 12.39 -19.74 1.55
CA LYS A 164 13.31 -19.02 2.44
C LYS A 164 14.74 -19.16 1.93
N LEU A 165 15.37 -18.02 1.61
CA LEU A 165 16.73 -17.99 1.05
C LEU A 165 17.81 -17.91 2.13
N SER A 166 17.57 -17.10 3.17
CA SER A 166 18.52 -16.90 4.27
C SER A 166 17.83 -16.32 5.51
N ASP A 167 18.52 -16.39 6.64
CA ASP A 167 18.21 -15.58 7.80
C ASP A 167 18.81 -14.18 7.63
N ASN A 168 18.18 -13.17 8.25
CA ASN A 168 18.70 -11.82 8.35
C ASN A 168 19.58 -11.67 9.60
N ASP A 169 20.51 -10.71 9.57
CA ASP A 169 21.35 -10.35 10.73
C ASP A 169 20.54 -9.91 11.95
N THR A 170 19.29 -9.48 11.73
CA THR A 170 18.34 -9.04 12.77
C THR A 170 17.38 -10.14 13.22
N CYS A 171 17.60 -11.40 12.84
CA CYS A 171 16.72 -12.49 13.24
C CYS A 171 16.70 -12.67 14.76
N SER A 172 15.53 -13.01 15.32
CA SER A 172 15.32 -13.18 16.76
C SER A 172 15.70 -14.56 17.29
N TYR A 173 16.35 -15.38 16.48
CA TYR A 173 16.81 -16.75 16.80
C TYR A 173 18.20 -17.00 16.20
N VAL A 174 18.83 -18.08 16.62
CA VAL A 174 20.15 -18.48 16.06
C VAL A 174 19.99 -18.82 14.58
N PRO A 175 20.74 -18.19 13.66
CA PRO A 175 20.68 -18.50 12.23
C PRO A 175 20.78 -20.00 11.95
N GLY A 176 19.92 -20.52 11.07
CA GLY A 176 19.83 -21.96 10.79
C GLY A 176 19.05 -22.79 11.81
N HIS A 177 18.56 -22.20 12.89
CA HIS A 177 17.82 -22.88 13.97
C HIS A 177 16.47 -22.21 14.24
N HIS A 178 15.63 -22.08 13.21
CA HIS A 178 14.28 -21.52 13.36
C HIS A 178 13.43 -22.42 14.27
N PRO A 179 12.75 -21.87 15.32
CA PRO A 179 12.03 -22.66 16.31
C PRO A 179 10.90 -23.53 15.72
N ASN A 180 10.37 -23.17 14.56
CA ASN A 180 9.33 -23.93 13.85
C ASN A 180 9.86 -24.69 12.61
N GLY A 181 11.17 -24.92 12.51
CA GLY A 181 11.78 -25.68 11.41
C GLY A 181 11.82 -24.95 10.06
N ILE A 182 11.48 -23.63 10.01
CA ILE A 182 11.52 -22.84 8.79
C ILE A 182 12.96 -22.36 8.54
N ASN A 183 13.85 -23.30 8.21
CA ASN A 183 15.24 -23.01 7.92
C ASN A 183 15.45 -22.63 6.44
N THR A 184 16.66 -22.20 6.08
CA THR A 184 17.05 -21.93 4.69
C THR A 184 16.69 -23.13 3.80
N GLY A 185 16.10 -22.87 2.64
CA GLY A 185 15.58 -23.90 1.73
C GLY A 185 14.14 -24.34 2.06
N TYR A 186 13.53 -23.87 3.15
CA TYR A 186 12.12 -24.18 3.42
C TYR A 186 11.22 -23.58 2.33
N GLU A 187 10.34 -24.43 1.80
CA GLU A 187 9.37 -24.03 0.77
C GLU A 187 7.94 -24.20 1.27
N LYS A 188 7.07 -23.30 0.85
CA LYS A 188 5.63 -23.38 1.08
C LYS A 188 4.87 -22.89 -0.14
N ILE A 189 3.88 -23.67 -0.57
CA ILE A 189 2.92 -23.28 -1.60
C ILE A 189 1.59 -22.97 -0.92
N GLY A 190 0.93 -21.91 -1.36
CA GLY A 190 -0.36 -21.53 -0.84
C GLY A 190 -0.94 -20.30 -1.55
N ARG A 191 -2.18 -19.97 -1.23
CA ARG A 191 -2.82 -18.75 -1.73
C ARG A 191 -2.40 -17.55 -0.90
N LEU A 192 -1.97 -16.51 -1.58
CA LEU A 192 -1.62 -15.24 -0.95
C LEU A 192 -2.89 -14.57 -0.38
N ILE A 193 -2.89 -14.23 0.89
CA ILE A 193 -4.04 -13.65 1.57
C ILE A 193 -4.18 -12.15 1.25
N GLU A 194 -3.05 -11.45 1.07
CA GLU A 194 -3.00 -10.04 0.69
C GLU A 194 -1.72 -9.76 -0.12
N PRO A 195 -1.66 -8.68 -0.91
CA PRO A 195 -0.43 -8.26 -1.56
C PRO A 195 0.69 -8.05 -0.54
N ILE A 196 1.95 -8.31 -0.94
CA ILE A 196 3.11 -8.10 -0.07
C ILE A 196 3.17 -6.62 0.31
N THR A 197 3.02 -6.36 1.60
CA THR A 197 2.89 -5.01 2.17
C THR A 197 3.94 -4.83 3.26
N LYS A 198 4.70 -3.73 3.20
CA LYS A 198 5.67 -3.40 4.24
C LYS A 198 4.97 -3.14 5.58
N GLY A 199 5.51 -3.71 6.64
CA GLY A 199 4.90 -3.69 7.97
C GLY A 199 4.04 -4.92 8.25
N HIS A 200 3.46 -5.56 7.24
CA HIS A 200 2.61 -6.74 7.39
C HIS A 200 3.40 -8.05 7.30
N ARG A 201 2.81 -9.10 7.85
CA ARG A 201 3.28 -10.48 7.62
C ARG A 201 2.75 -10.98 6.28
N VAL A 202 3.51 -11.79 5.59
CA VAL A 202 3.01 -12.53 4.43
C VAL A 202 2.33 -13.80 4.91
N TYR A 203 1.06 -13.98 4.56
CA TYR A 203 0.26 -15.15 4.89
C TYR A 203 -0.05 -15.98 3.65
N LEU A 204 0.19 -17.29 3.73
CA LEU A 204 -0.19 -18.27 2.70
C LEU A 204 -1.23 -19.23 3.27
N GLY A 205 -2.51 -18.92 3.08
CA GLY A 205 -3.61 -19.72 3.59
C GLY A 205 -3.52 -19.93 5.10
N LEU A 206 -4.09 -21.05 5.57
CA LEU A 206 -4.01 -21.43 6.98
C LEU A 206 -2.66 -22.09 7.28
N GLY A 207 -1.93 -21.54 8.25
CA GLY A 207 -0.79 -22.20 8.88
C GLY A 207 0.61 -21.75 8.45
N PHE A 208 0.75 -20.75 7.57
CA PHE A 208 2.07 -20.15 7.31
C PHE A 208 2.00 -18.64 7.37
N SER A 209 2.91 -18.05 8.13
CA SER A 209 3.17 -16.61 8.10
C SER A 209 4.64 -16.31 8.33
N THR A 210 5.09 -15.20 7.74
CA THR A 210 6.44 -14.66 7.96
C THR A 210 6.48 -13.71 9.16
N SER A 211 7.66 -13.24 9.56
CA SER A 211 7.76 -11.99 10.32
C SER A 211 7.39 -10.79 9.42
N PRO A 212 7.11 -9.59 9.98
CA PRO A 212 6.73 -8.44 9.17
C PRO A 212 7.75 -8.10 8.09
N VAL A 213 7.27 -7.74 6.89
CA VAL A 213 8.07 -7.29 5.76
C VAL A 213 8.75 -5.97 6.12
N VAL A 214 10.04 -5.86 5.91
CA VAL A 214 10.82 -4.63 6.12
C VAL A 214 11.21 -3.97 4.80
N GLU A 215 11.33 -4.75 3.72
CA GLU A 215 11.69 -4.26 2.38
C GLU A 215 11.10 -5.15 1.29
N ILE A 216 10.49 -4.54 0.27
CA ILE A 216 10.15 -5.18 -0.99
C ILE A 216 11.31 -4.89 -1.95
N VAL A 217 12.07 -5.94 -2.33
CA VAL A 217 13.23 -5.79 -3.20
C VAL A 217 12.81 -5.80 -4.67
N SER A 218 11.88 -6.68 -5.02
CA SER A 218 11.26 -6.80 -6.34
C SER A 218 9.98 -7.62 -6.22
N LYS A 219 9.27 -7.85 -7.34
CA LYS A 219 8.09 -8.74 -7.35
C LYS A 219 8.39 -10.11 -6.74
N ASN A 220 9.58 -10.64 -6.98
CA ASN A 220 9.93 -12.00 -6.59
C ASN A 220 10.75 -12.08 -5.30
N TYR A 221 11.19 -10.97 -4.71
CA TYR A 221 12.05 -10.98 -3.53
C TYR A 221 11.62 -9.96 -2.51
N PHE A 222 11.52 -10.38 -1.26
CA PHE A 222 11.24 -9.49 -0.13
C PHE A 222 12.04 -9.91 1.12
N LYS A 223 12.31 -8.93 1.96
CA LYS A 223 12.94 -9.11 3.25
C LYS A 223 11.92 -8.90 4.36
N THR A 224 11.98 -9.77 5.35
CA THR A 224 11.24 -9.61 6.61
C THR A 224 12.23 -9.27 7.72
N ARG A 225 11.73 -9.02 8.93
CA ARG A 225 12.61 -8.82 10.09
C ARG A 225 13.61 -9.97 10.26
N ASN A 226 13.19 -11.19 10.02
CA ASN A 226 14.00 -12.37 10.35
C ASN A 226 14.69 -13.03 9.14
N SER A 227 14.17 -12.85 7.93
CA SER A 227 14.60 -13.69 6.80
C SER A 227 14.40 -12.99 5.45
N VAL A 228 15.13 -13.49 4.44
CA VAL A 228 14.95 -13.16 3.03
C VAL A 228 14.17 -14.28 2.36
N TYR A 229 13.19 -13.91 1.54
CA TYR A 229 12.34 -14.83 0.81
C TYR A 229 12.33 -14.55 -0.69
N GLU A 230 12.29 -15.63 -1.45
CA GLU A 230 11.83 -15.62 -2.84
C GLU A 230 10.36 -16.01 -2.89
N ILE A 231 9.61 -15.38 -3.79
CA ILE A 231 8.21 -15.73 -4.09
C ILE A 231 8.06 -15.89 -5.60
N THR A 232 7.39 -16.95 -6.03
CA THR A 232 7.15 -17.25 -7.44
C THR A 232 5.69 -17.69 -7.64
N GLU A 233 5.13 -17.35 -8.79
CA GLU A 233 3.81 -17.85 -9.18
C GLU A 233 3.88 -19.35 -9.46
N VAL A 234 2.89 -20.09 -8.99
CA VAL A 234 2.71 -21.50 -9.35
C VAL A 234 1.72 -21.55 -10.50
N CYS A 235 2.24 -21.77 -11.72
CA CYS A 235 1.39 -22.01 -12.87
C CYS A 235 0.45 -23.19 -12.59
N LYS A 236 -0.86 -22.97 -12.72
CA LYS A 236 -1.82 -24.08 -12.76
C LYS A 236 -1.43 -24.94 -13.96
N THR A 237 -0.86 -26.09 -13.74
CA THR A 237 -0.83 -27.15 -14.76
C THR A 237 -2.28 -27.42 -15.13
N THR A 238 -2.70 -27.00 -16.30
CA THR A 238 -3.94 -27.45 -16.92
C THR A 238 -3.76 -28.95 -17.12
N GLU A 239 -4.27 -29.75 -16.17
CA GLU A 239 -4.53 -31.16 -16.45
C GLU A 239 -5.49 -31.21 -17.64
N LYS A 240 -5.01 -31.81 -18.73
CA LYS A 240 -5.79 -32.12 -19.94
C LYS A 240 -6.65 -33.33 -19.68
#